data_5cdc9a440fca0cf297d5fe7156060995
#
_entry.id   5cdc9a440fca0cf297d5fe7156060995
#
_cell.length_a   1.000
_cell.length_b   1.000
_cell.length_c   1.000
_cell.angle_alpha   90.00
_cell.angle_beta   90.00
_cell.angle_gamma   90.00
#
_symmetry.space_group_name_H-M   'P 1'
#
loop_
_entity.id
_entity.type
_entity.pdbx_description
1 polymer ?
#
loop_
_entity_poly.entity_id
_entity_poly.type
_entity_poly.pdbx_seq_one_letter_code
_entity_poly.pdbx_strand_id
1 'polypeptide(L)'
;MIVVVFIVIFAVEKTFQQNLFIVMYEKIQETASWLKAKMVTHPTTAIILGTGLGRLAEEIQVEQAIDYKDIPNFPVSTVEGHSGKFIFGKLGGVDIIAMKGRFHYYEGYSMKEVTFPVRVLYELGIKTLFVSNAAGGMNPGFKIGDLMVITDHINFFPEHPLRGKNYPTGPRFPDMHETYDPSLIKLAGQIAREKKIRLQYGVYVGVQGPTFETPAEYRMYRTLGGDTVGMSTVPEVIVAHHCGIRIFGISVVTDLGGFDNPVEVSHEEVQEAADKAQPIMTEIMREMIVRSEKLEHSKNERYNTDHPTEEWKSQS
;
A
#
# COMPACT_ATOMS: atom_id res chain seq x y z
N MET A 1 7.47 -32.96 -36.56
CA MET A 1 6.11 -32.74 -36.04
C MET A 1 6.10 -32.19 -34.61
N ILE A 2 6.81 -32.78 -33.66
CA ILE A 2 6.86 -32.31 -32.24
C ILE A 2 7.38 -30.85 -32.09
N VAL A 3 8.47 -30.48 -32.78
CA VAL A 3 9.07 -29.12 -32.71
C VAL A 3 8.09 -28.06 -33.22
N VAL A 4 7.33 -28.32 -34.25
CA VAL A 4 6.34 -27.37 -34.80
C VAL A 4 5.19 -27.16 -33.82
N VAL A 5 4.74 -28.22 -33.14
CA VAL A 5 3.70 -28.13 -32.10
C VAL A 5 4.19 -27.26 -30.90
N PHE A 6 5.43 -27.44 -30.44
CA PHE A 6 6.00 -26.61 -29.40
C PHE A 6 6.11 -25.12 -29.79
N ILE A 7 6.54 -24.83 -31.02
CA ILE A 7 6.62 -23.45 -31.52
C ILE A 7 5.23 -22.80 -31.60
N VAL A 8 4.23 -23.54 -32.06
CA VAL A 8 2.84 -23.03 -32.12
C VAL A 8 2.28 -22.78 -30.72
N ILE A 9 2.46 -23.71 -29.79
CA ILE A 9 2.02 -23.54 -28.40
C ILE A 9 2.69 -22.30 -27.76
N PHE A 10 3.99 -22.14 -27.95
CA PHE A 10 4.74 -21.00 -27.41
C PHE A 10 4.29 -19.65 -28.02
N ALA A 11 4.00 -19.63 -29.33
CA ALA A 11 3.49 -18.44 -30.01
C ALA A 11 2.08 -18.07 -29.54
N VAL A 12 1.20 -19.05 -29.36
CA VAL A 12 -0.17 -18.86 -28.83
C VAL A 12 -0.13 -18.36 -27.41
N GLU A 13 0.70 -18.95 -26.55
CA GLU A 13 0.86 -18.50 -25.15
C GLU A 13 1.40 -17.08 -25.06
N LYS A 14 2.40 -16.73 -25.86
CA LYS A 14 2.96 -15.37 -25.93
C LYS A 14 1.91 -14.36 -26.39
N THR A 15 1.13 -14.68 -27.40
CA THR A 15 0.03 -13.83 -27.90
C THR A 15 -1.06 -13.67 -26.84
N PHE A 16 -1.42 -14.73 -26.14
CA PHE A 16 -2.39 -14.73 -25.06
C PHE A 16 -1.94 -13.82 -23.91
N GLN A 17 -0.69 -13.96 -23.45
CA GLN A 17 -0.11 -13.11 -22.39
C GLN A 17 -0.04 -11.64 -22.81
N GLN A 18 0.23 -11.37 -24.07
CA GLN A 18 0.26 -10.00 -24.59
C GLN A 18 -1.13 -9.37 -24.64
N ASN A 19 -2.15 -10.13 -25.05
CA ASN A 19 -3.53 -9.68 -25.06
C ASN A 19 -4.05 -9.43 -23.64
N LEU A 20 -3.75 -10.33 -22.69
CA LEU A 20 -4.12 -10.18 -21.29
C LEU A 20 -3.52 -8.90 -20.68
N PHE A 21 -2.29 -8.56 -21.03
CA PHE A 21 -1.66 -7.29 -20.57
C PHE A 21 -2.39 -6.08 -21.15
N ILE A 22 -2.70 -6.07 -22.45
CA ILE A 22 -3.39 -4.95 -23.10
C ILE A 22 -4.74 -4.72 -22.45
N VAL A 23 -5.53 -5.78 -22.29
CA VAL A 23 -6.85 -5.72 -21.64
C VAL A 23 -6.75 -5.18 -20.20
N MET A 24 -5.75 -5.61 -19.43
CA MET A 24 -5.57 -5.13 -18.06
C MET A 24 -5.18 -3.65 -18.03
N TYR A 25 -4.31 -3.21 -18.94
CA TYR A 25 -3.91 -1.81 -19.03
C TYR A 25 -5.06 -0.90 -19.45
N GLU A 26 -5.86 -1.33 -20.42
CA GLU A 26 -7.08 -0.63 -20.84
C GLU A 26 -8.09 -0.50 -19.69
N LYS A 27 -8.29 -1.55 -18.92
CA LYS A 27 -9.14 -1.52 -17.72
C LYS A 27 -8.65 -0.50 -16.68
N ILE A 28 -7.34 -0.38 -16.45
CA ILE A 28 -6.78 0.62 -15.55
C ILE A 28 -7.12 2.02 -16.04
N GLN A 29 -6.91 2.30 -17.34
CA GLN A 29 -7.19 3.59 -17.94
C GLN A 29 -8.68 3.95 -17.92
N GLU A 30 -9.55 3.00 -18.24
CA GLU A 30 -11.00 3.15 -18.17
C GLU A 30 -11.46 3.50 -16.75
N THR A 31 -11.02 2.71 -15.76
CA THR A 31 -11.35 2.92 -14.35
C THR A 31 -10.87 4.28 -13.86
N ALA A 32 -9.63 4.64 -14.17
CA ALA A 32 -9.06 5.93 -13.79
C ALA A 32 -9.84 7.09 -14.45
N SER A 33 -10.18 6.98 -15.72
CA SER A 33 -10.95 8.00 -16.44
C SER A 33 -12.35 8.16 -15.84
N TRP A 34 -13.00 7.05 -15.50
CA TRP A 34 -14.31 7.06 -14.87
C TRP A 34 -14.28 7.70 -13.48
N LEU A 35 -13.24 7.42 -12.67
CA LEU A 35 -13.04 8.05 -11.36
C LEU A 35 -12.68 9.53 -11.49
N LYS A 36 -11.80 9.91 -12.44
CA LYS A 36 -11.46 11.32 -12.70
C LYS A 36 -12.68 12.17 -13.01
N ALA A 37 -13.64 11.64 -13.77
CA ALA A 37 -14.88 12.35 -14.09
C ALA A 37 -15.77 12.64 -12.86
N LYS A 38 -15.49 12.01 -11.73
CA LYS A 38 -16.21 12.18 -10.45
C LYS A 38 -15.43 13.01 -9.43
N MET A 39 -14.15 13.25 -9.68
CA MET A 39 -13.30 14.03 -8.78
C MET A 39 -13.65 15.52 -8.85
N VAL A 40 -13.81 16.14 -7.69
CA VAL A 40 -13.97 17.61 -7.54
C VAL A 40 -12.62 18.27 -7.29
N THR A 41 -11.73 17.59 -6.59
CA THR A 41 -10.36 18.04 -6.29
C THR A 41 -9.33 17.07 -6.91
N HIS A 42 -8.05 17.45 -6.88
CA HIS A 42 -6.97 16.65 -7.46
C HIS A 42 -5.98 16.25 -6.34
N PRO A 43 -6.34 15.30 -5.47
CA PRO A 43 -5.48 14.85 -4.38
C PRO A 43 -4.20 14.22 -4.92
N THR A 44 -3.08 14.52 -4.25
CA THR A 44 -1.78 13.88 -4.53
C THR A 44 -1.45 12.80 -3.51
N THR A 45 -2.24 12.71 -2.45
CA THR A 45 -2.06 11.77 -1.35
C THR A 45 -3.18 10.73 -1.31
N ALA A 46 -2.80 9.46 -1.17
CA ALA A 46 -3.73 8.37 -0.94
C ALA A 46 -3.37 7.57 0.30
N ILE A 47 -4.38 6.92 0.88
CA ILE A 47 -4.21 5.99 1.99
C ILE A 47 -4.99 4.71 1.74
N ILE A 48 -4.35 3.55 1.99
CA ILE A 48 -5.01 2.26 2.06
C ILE A 48 -5.23 1.93 3.53
N LEU A 49 -6.47 2.00 3.96
CA LEU A 49 -6.91 1.73 5.32
C LEU A 49 -6.98 0.21 5.52
N GLY A 50 -5.97 -0.33 6.16
CA GLY A 50 -5.95 -1.72 6.63
C GLY A 50 -6.62 -1.87 8.00
N THR A 51 -6.56 -3.08 8.53
CA THR A 51 -6.98 -3.41 9.89
C THR A 51 -6.34 -2.45 10.90
N GLY A 52 -7.11 -1.92 11.85
CA GLY A 52 -6.64 -0.95 12.84
C GLY A 52 -6.78 0.53 12.45
N LEU A 53 -7.33 0.88 11.27
CA LEU A 53 -7.56 2.28 10.86
C LEU A 53 -9.02 2.66 10.60
N GLY A 54 -9.98 1.91 11.17
CA GLY A 54 -11.41 2.23 11.03
C GLY A 54 -11.75 3.65 11.47
N ARG A 55 -11.20 4.10 12.59
CA ARG A 55 -11.42 5.46 13.14
C ARG A 55 -10.86 6.57 12.25
N LEU A 56 -9.73 6.34 11.56
CA LEU A 56 -9.21 7.33 10.63
C LEU A 56 -10.21 7.61 9.49
N ALA A 57 -10.93 6.58 9.04
CA ALA A 57 -12.00 6.75 8.07
C ALA A 57 -13.13 7.66 8.56
N GLU A 58 -13.40 7.67 9.87
CA GLU A 58 -14.42 8.52 10.51
C GLU A 58 -13.99 9.99 10.61
N GLU A 59 -12.69 10.27 10.64
CA GLU A 59 -12.14 11.62 10.64
C GLU A 59 -12.10 12.28 9.25
N ILE A 60 -12.30 11.49 8.19
CA ILE A 60 -12.34 12.02 6.83
C ILE A 60 -13.64 12.79 6.62
N GLN A 61 -13.50 14.06 6.24
CA GLN A 61 -14.61 14.85 5.72
C GLN A 61 -14.93 14.34 4.31
N VAL A 62 -15.84 13.37 4.24
CA VAL A 62 -16.19 12.67 3.00
C VAL A 62 -16.92 13.61 2.05
N GLU A 63 -16.37 13.85 0.87
CA GLU A 63 -17.01 14.56 -0.23
C GLU A 63 -17.78 13.59 -1.11
N GLN A 64 -17.18 12.41 -1.38
CA GLN A 64 -17.82 11.35 -2.13
C GLN A 64 -17.27 9.98 -1.68
N ALA A 65 -18.15 9.01 -1.55
CA ALA A 65 -17.79 7.61 -1.31
C ALA A 65 -18.46 6.72 -2.37
N ILE A 66 -17.67 5.83 -2.97
CA ILE A 66 -18.12 4.93 -4.03
C ILE A 66 -17.79 3.50 -3.60
N ASP A 67 -18.79 2.62 -3.60
CA ASP A 67 -18.56 1.21 -3.32
C ASP A 67 -17.70 0.60 -4.44
N TYR A 68 -16.75 -0.28 -4.10
CA TYR A 68 -15.87 -0.91 -5.09
C TYR A 68 -16.63 -1.62 -6.20
N LYS A 69 -17.75 -2.27 -5.87
CA LYS A 69 -18.62 -2.96 -6.83
C LYS A 69 -19.22 -2.04 -7.90
N ASP A 70 -19.30 -0.73 -7.62
CA ASP A 70 -19.88 0.26 -8.52
C ASP A 70 -18.80 0.95 -9.38
N ILE A 71 -17.52 0.63 -9.15
CA ILE A 71 -16.38 1.12 -9.93
C ILE A 71 -16.09 0.12 -11.05
N PRO A 72 -16.07 0.53 -12.32
CA PRO A 72 -15.78 -0.37 -13.44
C PRO A 72 -14.45 -1.10 -13.25
N ASN A 73 -14.43 -2.40 -13.51
CA ASN A 73 -13.26 -3.27 -13.45
C ASN A 73 -12.57 -3.41 -12.06
N PHE A 74 -13.11 -2.77 -11.03
CA PHE A 74 -12.52 -2.82 -9.70
C PHE A 74 -12.78 -4.19 -9.05
N PRO A 75 -11.80 -4.79 -8.34
CA PRO A 75 -12.07 -6.00 -7.57
C PRO A 75 -13.11 -5.74 -6.48
N VAL A 76 -13.77 -6.79 -6.02
CA VAL A 76 -14.75 -6.73 -4.94
C VAL A 76 -14.20 -7.50 -3.75
N SER A 77 -14.06 -6.87 -2.58
CA SER A 77 -13.61 -7.55 -1.37
C SER A 77 -14.57 -8.68 -1.01
N THR A 78 -14.04 -9.86 -0.74
CA THR A 78 -14.80 -11.05 -0.33
C THR A 78 -14.70 -11.30 1.18
N VAL A 79 -13.88 -10.49 1.89
CA VAL A 79 -13.70 -10.61 3.34
C VAL A 79 -14.89 -9.99 4.06
N GLU A 80 -15.52 -10.77 4.95
CA GLU A 80 -16.67 -10.36 5.74
C GLU A 80 -16.32 -9.12 6.60
N GLY A 81 -17.17 -8.09 6.58
CA GLY A 81 -16.94 -6.82 7.28
C GLY A 81 -16.16 -5.77 6.48
N HIS A 82 -15.59 -6.10 5.33
CA HIS A 82 -14.94 -5.13 4.43
C HIS A 82 -15.89 -4.67 3.31
N SER A 83 -16.84 -3.78 3.63
CA SER A 83 -17.54 -3.02 2.59
C SER A 83 -16.54 -2.09 1.92
N GLY A 84 -15.86 -2.57 0.87
CA GLY A 84 -14.83 -1.82 0.18
C GLY A 84 -15.38 -0.52 -0.40
N LYS A 85 -14.79 0.61 0.00
CA LYS A 85 -15.16 1.94 -0.49
C LYS A 85 -13.94 2.73 -0.94
N PHE A 86 -14.13 3.41 -2.04
CA PHE A 86 -13.21 4.43 -2.55
C PHE A 86 -13.75 5.80 -2.12
N ILE A 87 -12.99 6.54 -1.33
CA ILE A 87 -13.45 7.76 -0.68
C ILE A 87 -12.59 8.93 -1.18
N PHE A 88 -13.25 9.94 -1.70
CA PHE A 88 -12.68 11.28 -1.92
C PHE A 88 -13.09 12.16 -0.75
N GLY A 89 -12.16 12.91 -0.19
CA GLY A 89 -12.45 13.77 0.94
C GLY A 89 -11.24 14.49 1.49
N LYS A 90 -11.41 15.10 2.66
CA LYS A 90 -10.35 15.86 3.34
C LYS A 90 -10.03 15.24 4.69
N LEU A 91 -8.74 15.16 5.00
CA LEU A 91 -8.25 14.78 6.32
C LEU A 91 -7.34 15.89 6.85
N GLY A 92 -7.76 16.55 7.93
CA GLY A 92 -7.02 17.68 8.48
C GLY A 92 -6.83 18.85 7.49
N GLY A 93 -7.76 19.02 6.54
CA GLY A 93 -7.73 20.04 5.48
C GLY A 93 -6.96 19.64 4.22
N VAL A 94 -6.34 18.46 4.18
CA VAL A 94 -5.64 17.91 3.00
C VAL A 94 -6.59 17.08 2.17
N ASP A 95 -6.63 17.32 0.86
CA ASP A 95 -7.38 16.50 -0.08
C ASP A 95 -6.73 15.13 -0.22
N ILE A 96 -7.51 14.06 -0.01
CA ILE A 96 -7.02 12.68 -0.06
C ILE A 96 -7.95 11.74 -0.83
N ILE A 97 -7.36 10.65 -1.29
CA ILE A 97 -8.11 9.44 -1.65
C ILE A 97 -7.88 8.41 -0.55
N ALA A 98 -8.97 7.87 0.02
CA ALA A 98 -8.88 6.78 0.96
C ALA A 98 -9.56 5.52 0.38
N MET A 99 -8.84 4.42 0.42
CA MET A 99 -9.37 3.09 0.16
C MET A 99 -9.77 2.46 1.50
N LYS A 100 -11.07 2.35 1.79
CA LYS A 100 -11.58 1.64 2.97
C LYS A 100 -11.72 0.17 2.62
N GLY A 101 -10.67 -0.61 2.91
CA GLY A 101 -10.52 -2.01 2.53
C GLY A 101 -9.47 -2.20 1.44
N ARG A 102 -8.91 -3.40 1.41
CA ARG A 102 -7.90 -3.86 0.43
C ARG A 102 -8.25 -5.23 -0.10
N PHE A 103 -7.48 -5.68 -1.09
CA PHE A 103 -7.60 -7.02 -1.67
C PHE A 103 -6.40 -7.86 -1.26
N HIS A 104 -6.64 -9.13 -0.90
CA HIS A 104 -5.59 -10.02 -0.49
C HIS A 104 -5.42 -11.16 -1.51
N TYR A 105 -4.21 -11.63 -1.62
CA TYR A 105 -3.90 -12.73 -2.54
C TYR A 105 -4.63 -14.03 -2.16
N TYR A 106 -4.82 -14.28 -0.84
CA TYR A 106 -5.55 -15.46 -0.36
C TYR A 106 -7.05 -15.44 -0.70
N GLU A 107 -7.61 -14.32 -1.12
CA GLU A 107 -9.00 -14.24 -1.60
C GLU A 107 -9.18 -14.88 -2.99
N GLY A 108 -8.09 -15.33 -3.63
CA GLY A 108 -8.10 -15.97 -4.95
C GLY A 108 -7.79 -15.01 -6.10
N TYR A 109 -7.50 -13.74 -5.81
CA TYR A 109 -7.09 -12.75 -6.79
C TYR A 109 -5.64 -12.98 -7.24
N SER A 110 -5.37 -12.78 -8.54
CA SER A 110 -4.00 -12.69 -9.04
C SER A 110 -3.30 -11.45 -8.49
N MET A 111 -1.96 -11.43 -8.48
CA MET A 111 -1.20 -10.24 -8.05
C MET A 111 -1.51 -8.99 -8.88
N LYS A 112 -1.93 -9.14 -10.13
CA LYS A 112 -2.36 -8.01 -10.97
C LYS A 112 -3.67 -7.41 -10.49
N GLU A 113 -4.62 -8.24 -10.03
CA GLU A 113 -5.89 -7.79 -9.47
C GLU A 113 -5.71 -7.18 -8.08
N VAL A 114 -4.91 -7.81 -7.21
CA VAL A 114 -4.56 -7.26 -5.88
C VAL A 114 -3.98 -5.86 -6.00
N THR A 115 -3.14 -5.62 -7.01
CA THR A 115 -2.43 -4.35 -7.19
C THR A 115 -3.07 -3.41 -8.21
N PHE A 116 -4.18 -3.80 -8.81
CA PHE A 116 -4.95 -2.98 -9.74
C PHE A 116 -5.28 -1.59 -9.18
N PRO A 117 -5.78 -1.48 -7.92
CA PRO A 117 -6.10 -0.19 -7.32
C PRO A 117 -4.91 0.76 -7.24
N VAL A 118 -3.71 0.25 -6.96
CA VAL A 118 -2.50 1.09 -6.86
C VAL A 118 -2.15 1.71 -8.21
N ARG A 119 -2.33 0.97 -9.31
CA ARG A 119 -2.14 1.51 -10.65
C ARG A 119 -3.20 2.55 -11.01
N VAL A 120 -4.44 2.33 -10.58
CA VAL A 120 -5.50 3.33 -10.72
C VAL A 120 -5.16 4.60 -9.94
N LEU A 121 -4.68 4.49 -8.69
CA LEU A 121 -4.23 5.64 -7.90
C LEU A 121 -3.12 6.43 -8.61
N TYR A 122 -2.15 5.75 -9.22
CA TYR A 122 -1.13 6.41 -10.02
C TYR A 122 -1.72 7.22 -11.19
N GLU A 123 -2.64 6.63 -11.94
CA GLU A 123 -3.33 7.29 -13.05
C GLU A 123 -4.21 8.47 -12.59
N LEU A 124 -4.71 8.43 -11.34
CA LEU A 124 -5.42 9.55 -10.72
C LEU A 124 -4.48 10.71 -10.30
N GLY A 125 -3.17 10.50 -10.36
CA GLY A 125 -2.18 11.53 -10.06
C GLY A 125 -1.59 11.45 -8.66
N ILE A 126 -1.82 10.35 -7.92
CA ILE A 126 -1.26 10.16 -6.58
C ILE A 126 0.27 10.13 -6.63
N LYS A 127 0.89 10.87 -5.70
CA LYS A 127 2.35 10.99 -5.52
C LYS A 127 2.82 10.39 -4.21
N THR A 128 1.97 10.33 -3.19
CA THR A 128 2.30 9.76 -1.87
C THR A 128 1.24 8.76 -1.46
N LEU A 129 1.66 7.56 -1.10
CA LEU A 129 0.80 6.48 -0.62
C LEU A 129 1.15 6.12 0.82
N PHE A 130 0.14 6.16 1.67
CA PHE A 130 0.18 5.66 3.03
C PHE A 130 -0.48 4.29 3.09
N VAL A 131 0.20 3.31 3.70
CA VAL A 131 -0.34 1.96 3.87
C VAL A 131 -0.27 1.54 5.33
N SER A 132 -1.29 0.82 5.78
CA SER A 132 -1.35 0.28 7.13
C SER A 132 -1.80 -1.16 7.13
N ASN A 133 -1.41 -1.91 8.15
CA ASN A 133 -1.80 -3.30 8.33
C ASN A 133 -1.76 -3.73 9.80
N ALA A 134 -2.39 -4.86 10.09
CA ALA A 134 -2.13 -5.68 11.27
C ALA A 134 -1.07 -6.73 10.92
N ALA A 135 -0.19 -7.07 11.84
CA ALA A 135 0.92 -7.98 11.59
C ALA A 135 1.33 -8.73 12.86
N GLY A 136 1.67 -10.01 12.73
CA GLY A 136 2.28 -10.81 13.80
C GLY A 136 3.71 -10.36 14.07
N GLY A 137 4.05 -10.16 15.34
CA GLY A 137 5.38 -9.73 15.79
C GLY A 137 6.34 -10.90 15.96
N MET A 138 7.54 -10.78 15.41
CA MET A 138 8.63 -11.76 15.54
C MET A 138 9.85 -11.20 16.28
N ASN A 139 9.90 -9.88 16.46
CA ASN A 139 10.99 -9.25 17.20
C ASN A 139 10.73 -9.37 18.72
N PRO A 140 11.67 -9.95 19.52
CA PRO A 140 11.48 -10.14 20.96
C PRO A 140 11.38 -8.84 21.75
N GLY A 141 11.76 -7.70 21.16
CA GLY A 141 11.59 -6.36 21.76
C GLY A 141 10.22 -5.74 21.54
N PHE A 142 9.37 -6.38 20.74
CA PHE A 142 8.03 -5.88 20.43
C PHE A 142 6.98 -6.39 21.42
N LYS A 143 5.88 -5.65 21.51
CA LYS A 143 4.71 -6.00 22.33
C LYS A 143 3.45 -5.87 21.48
N ILE A 144 2.41 -6.61 21.85
CA ILE A 144 1.08 -6.45 21.28
C ILE A 144 0.62 -4.99 21.48
N GLY A 145 0.15 -4.37 20.42
CA GLY A 145 -0.23 -2.96 20.36
C GLY A 145 0.91 -2.00 19.97
N ASP A 146 2.16 -2.46 19.88
CA ASP A 146 3.24 -1.63 19.33
C ASP A 146 2.94 -1.21 17.88
N LEU A 147 3.28 0.01 17.54
CA LEU A 147 3.26 0.51 16.17
C LEU A 147 4.66 0.41 15.58
N MET A 148 4.79 -0.30 14.46
CA MET A 148 6.06 -0.44 13.74
C MET A 148 6.01 0.32 12.40
N VAL A 149 6.87 1.31 12.25
CA VAL A 149 7.15 1.92 10.95
C VAL A 149 7.92 0.91 10.10
N ILE A 150 7.40 0.62 8.92
CA ILE A 150 8.03 -0.31 7.99
C ILE A 150 9.19 0.43 7.31
N THR A 151 10.39 -0.08 7.48
CA THR A 151 11.61 0.49 6.88
C THR A 151 12.07 -0.30 5.67
N ASP A 152 11.69 -1.59 5.60
CA ASP A 152 12.00 -2.50 4.50
C ASP A 152 11.03 -3.68 4.51
N HIS A 153 11.08 -4.54 3.49
CA HIS A 153 10.26 -5.74 3.44
C HIS A 153 10.98 -6.95 2.84
N ILE A 154 10.47 -8.13 3.18
CA ILE A 154 10.82 -9.39 2.53
C ILE A 154 9.57 -9.93 1.85
N ASN A 155 9.68 -10.23 0.55
CA ASN A 155 8.57 -10.74 -0.26
C ASN A 155 8.60 -12.27 -0.35
N PHE A 156 7.67 -12.93 0.36
CA PHE A 156 7.45 -14.38 0.30
C PHE A 156 6.17 -14.76 -0.47
N PHE A 157 5.55 -13.83 -1.19
CA PHE A 157 4.44 -14.18 -2.06
C PHE A 157 4.90 -15.07 -3.22
N PRO A 158 4.09 -16.06 -3.64
CA PRO A 158 4.46 -17.00 -4.70
C PRO A 158 4.42 -16.37 -6.11
N GLU A 159 3.75 -15.23 -6.25
CA GLU A 159 3.65 -14.46 -7.49
C GLU A 159 4.18 -13.04 -7.26
N HIS A 160 4.92 -12.50 -8.25
CA HIS A 160 5.43 -11.15 -8.20
C HIS A 160 4.55 -10.20 -9.03
N PRO A 161 4.09 -9.04 -8.50
CA PRO A 161 3.14 -8.17 -9.20
C PRO A 161 3.69 -7.56 -10.50
N LEU A 162 5.02 -7.48 -10.66
CA LEU A 162 5.68 -6.99 -11.89
C LEU A 162 6.04 -8.11 -12.86
N ARG A 163 5.65 -9.36 -12.59
CA ARG A 163 5.90 -10.48 -13.50
C ARG A 163 5.13 -10.30 -14.81
N GLY A 164 5.79 -10.57 -15.95
CA GLY A 164 5.20 -10.45 -17.28
C GLY A 164 5.67 -9.19 -18.02
N LYS A 165 4.84 -8.68 -18.93
CA LYS A 165 5.14 -7.48 -19.71
C LYS A 165 5.19 -6.25 -18.78
N ASN A 166 6.20 -5.40 -18.97
CA ASN A 166 6.35 -4.19 -18.16
C ASN A 166 5.27 -3.15 -18.49
N TYR A 167 4.73 -2.49 -17.46
CA TYR A 167 3.86 -1.33 -17.62
C TYR A 167 4.71 -0.09 -17.92
N PRO A 168 4.21 0.83 -18.77
CA PRO A 168 4.96 2.04 -19.14
C PRO A 168 5.10 3.05 -17.99
N THR A 169 4.49 2.78 -16.85
CA THR A 169 4.48 3.63 -15.66
C THR A 169 5.78 3.58 -14.85
N GLY A 170 6.72 2.69 -15.20
CA GLY A 170 7.99 2.56 -14.49
C GLY A 170 9.01 1.68 -15.22
N PRO A 171 10.24 1.57 -14.70
CA PRO A 171 11.32 0.81 -15.30
C PRO A 171 11.04 -0.70 -15.24
N ARG A 172 11.62 -1.47 -16.18
CA ARG A 172 11.50 -2.95 -16.16
C ARG A 172 12.11 -3.57 -14.90
N PHE A 173 13.17 -2.98 -14.39
CA PHE A 173 13.91 -3.42 -13.22
C PHE A 173 14.03 -2.24 -12.24
N PRO A 174 13.01 -1.99 -11.39
CA PRO A 174 13.09 -0.94 -10.40
C PRO A 174 14.15 -1.29 -9.33
N ASP A 175 14.91 -0.30 -8.92
CA ASP A 175 15.74 -0.41 -7.72
C ASP A 175 14.84 -0.27 -6.49
N MET A 176 14.90 -1.24 -5.58
CA MET A 176 14.06 -1.28 -4.37
C MET A 176 14.80 -0.80 -3.12
N HIS A 177 16.00 -0.18 -3.25
CA HIS A 177 16.82 0.20 -2.09
C HIS A 177 16.13 1.19 -1.15
N GLU A 178 15.46 2.21 -1.68
CA GLU A 178 14.71 3.21 -0.90
C GLU A 178 13.21 3.10 -1.19
N THR A 179 12.64 1.92 -1.02
CA THR A 179 11.23 1.65 -1.31
C THR A 179 10.30 2.44 -0.38
N TYR A 180 10.63 2.51 0.90
CA TYR A 180 9.93 3.34 1.88
C TYR A 180 10.67 4.67 2.03
N ASP A 181 9.96 5.78 1.84
CA ASP A 181 10.56 7.12 1.77
C ASP A 181 11.25 7.53 3.08
N PRO A 182 12.58 7.74 3.08
CA PRO A 182 13.33 8.08 4.30
C PRO A 182 12.86 9.38 4.95
N SER A 183 12.36 10.32 4.16
CA SER A 183 11.86 11.61 4.69
C SER A 183 10.53 11.44 5.43
N LEU A 184 9.67 10.53 4.97
CA LEU A 184 8.43 10.18 5.65
C LEU A 184 8.71 9.38 6.93
N ILE A 185 9.65 8.43 6.89
CA ILE A 185 10.10 7.70 8.09
C ILE A 185 10.64 8.68 9.15
N LYS A 186 11.48 9.63 8.74
CA LYS A 186 12.01 10.67 9.62
C LYS A 186 10.90 11.56 10.21
N LEU A 187 9.92 11.94 9.40
CA LEU A 187 8.76 12.72 9.84
C LEU A 187 7.95 11.95 10.89
N ALA A 188 7.69 10.66 10.70
CA ALA A 188 7.01 9.82 11.68
C ALA A 188 7.73 9.82 13.03
N GLY A 189 9.07 9.69 13.03
CA GLY A 189 9.88 9.78 14.25
C GLY A 189 9.84 11.15 14.93
N GLN A 190 9.70 12.25 14.18
CA GLN A 190 9.52 13.60 14.75
C GLN A 190 8.15 13.72 15.44
N ILE A 191 7.09 13.33 14.74
CA ILE A 191 5.71 13.34 15.28
C ILE A 191 5.63 12.50 16.55
N ALA A 192 6.19 11.29 16.53
CA ALA A 192 6.18 10.38 17.66
C ALA A 192 6.86 10.99 18.90
N ARG A 193 8.01 11.65 18.74
CA ARG A 193 8.69 12.36 19.85
C ARG A 193 7.84 13.48 20.41
N GLU A 194 7.25 14.32 19.55
CA GLU A 194 6.40 15.44 19.95
C GLU A 194 5.16 14.96 20.72
N LYS A 195 4.55 13.86 20.26
CA LYS A 195 3.35 13.27 20.85
C LYS A 195 3.64 12.29 22.00
N LYS A 196 4.92 12.01 22.29
CA LYS A 196 5.37 11.01 23.27
C LYS A 196 4.82 9.60 22.97
N ILE A 197 4.72 9.27 21.68
CA ILE A 197 4.30 7.97 21.18
C ILE A 197 5.57 7.14 20.95
N ARG A 198 5.55 5.88 21.42
CA ARG A 198 6.62 4.91 21.11
C ARG A 198 6.37 4.32 19.74
N LEU A 199 7.36 4.42 18.85
CA LEU A 199 7.38 3.72 17.58
C LEU A 199 8.50 2.68 17.56
N GLN A 200 8.20 1.53 16.97
CA GLN A 200 9.17 0.55 16.53
C GLN A 200 9.51 0.81 15.06
N TYR A 201 10.63 0.25 14.61
CA TYR A 201 11.08 0.30 13.22
C TYR A 201 11.53 -1.10 12.84
N GLY A 202 11.19 -1.56 11.64
CA GLY A 202 11.55 -2.91 11.28
C GLY A 202 11.15 -3.34 9.87
N VAL A 203 11.45 -4.60 9.59
CA VAL A 203 11.24 -5.28 8.32
C VAL A 203 9.92 -6.06 8.36
N TYR A 204 9.05 -5.79 7.39
CA TYR A 204 7.80 -6.51 7.22
C TYR A 204 7.97 -7.67 6.26
N VAL A 205 7.57 -8.87 6.67
CA VAL A 205 7.54 -10.07 5.82
C VAL A 205 6.15 -10.23 5.24
N GLY A 206 6.04 -10.14 3.91
CA GLY A 206 4.77 -10.36 3.21
C GLY A 206 4.62 -11.81 2.79
N VAL A 207 3.56 -12.47 3.23
CA VAL A 207 3.25 -13.89 2.97
C VAL A 207 1.87 -14.05 2.34
N GLN A 208 1.62 -15.22 1.76
CA GLN A 208 0.38 -15.51 1.05
C GLN A 208 -0.84 -15.59 1.97
N GLY A 209 -0.74 -16.25 3.12
CA GLY A 209 -1.90 -16.71 3.90
C GLY A 209 -2.65 -17.86 3.19
N PRO A 210 -3.92 -18.18 3.59
CA PRO A 210 -4.72 -17.54 4.65
C PRO A 210 -4.44 -18.07 6.06
N THR A 211 -3.54 -19.06 6.22
CA THR A 211 -3.19 -19.59 7.56
C THR A 211 -2.27 -18.61 8.28
N PHE A 212 -2.43 -18.51 9.60
CA PHE A 212 -1.39 -17.95 10.45
C PHE A 212 -0.17 -18.84 10.42
N GLU A 213 0.97 -18.27 10.76
CA GLU A 213 2.27 -18.91 10.69
C GLU A 213 2.43 -19.97 11.78
N THR A 214 3.05 -21.08 11.41
CA THR A 214 3.54 -22.05 12.38
C THR A 214 4.69 -21.45 13.21
N PRO A 215 4.97 -21.98 14.42
CA PRO A 215 6.13 -21.56 15.20
C PRO A 215 7.48 -21.72 14.45
N ALA A 216 7.57 -22.65 13.51
CA ALA A 216 8.76 -22.85 12.67
C ALA A 216 8.90 -21.75 11.62
N GLU A 217 7.79 -21.31 10.99
CA GLU A 217 7.76 -20.21 10.03
C GLU A 217 8.11 -18.88 10.70
N TYR A 218 7.58 -18.59 11.88
CA TYR A 218 7.98 -17.42 12.67
C TYR A 218 9.49 -17.39 12.92
N ARG A 219 10.08 -18.51 13.38
CA ARG A 219 11.54 -18.60 13.58
C ARG A 219 12.33 -18.44 12.28
N MET A 220 11.84 -18.99 11.18
CA MET A 220 12.45 -18.87 9.87
C MET A 220 12.46 -17.40 9.41
N TYR A 221 11.32 -16.74 9.43
CA TYR A 221 11.21 -15.34 9.00
C TYR A 221 12.04 -14.41 9.88
N ARG A 222 12.06 -14.66 11.20
CA ARG A 222 12.94 -13.92 12.11
C ARG A 222 14.41 -14.12 11.80
N THR A 223 14.84 -15.36 11.52
CA THR A 223 16.23 -15.68 11.14
C THR A 223 16.63 -14.96 9.84
N LEU A 224 15.71 -14.76 8.93
CA LEU A 224 15.93 -14.03 7.67
C LEU A 224 15.90 -12.49 7.84
N GLY A 225 15.69 -12.00 9.04
CA GLY A 225 15.72 -10.57 9.35
C GLY A 225 14.36 -9.88 9.42
N GLY A 226 13.24 -10.62 9.38
CA GLY A 226 11.90 -10.06 9.56
C GLY A 226 11.61 -9.68 11.02
N ASP A 227 10.86 -8.62 11.22
CA ASP A 227 10.39 -8.14 12.52
C ASP A 227 8.88 -8.35 12.71
N THR A 228 8.12 -8.26 11.63
CA THR A 228 6.68 -8.58 11.59
C THR A 228 6.35 -9.38 10.33
N VAL A 229 5.23 -10.10 10.36
CA VAL A 229 4.71 -10.88 9.23
C VAL A 229 3.24 -10.59 9.02
N GLY A 230 2.79 -10.59 7.76
CA GLY A 230 1.37 -10.44 7.43
C GLY A 230 1.09 -10.70 5.95
N MET A 231 -0.18 -10.68 5.59
CA MET A 231 -0.69 -11.22 4.32
C MET A 231 -1.05 -10.14 3.29
N SER A 232 -0.44 -8.94 3.39
CA SER A 232 -0.79 -7.79 2.54
C SER A 232 0.43 -6.90 2.24
N THR A 233 0.18 -5.67 1.83
CA THR A 233 1.11 -4.52 1.81
C THR A 233 2.25 -4.63 0.80
N VAL A 234 3.05 -5.70 0.81
CA VAL A 234 4.23 -5.84 -0.06
C VAL A 234 3.89 -5.74 -1.55
N PRO A 235 2.85 -6.41 -2.08
CA PRO A 235 2.48 -6.26 -3.48
C PRO A 235 2.09 -4.83 -3.86
N GLU A 236 1.33 -4.15 -3.00
CA GLU A 236 0.90 -2.76 -3.18
C GLU A 236 2.10 -1.81 -3.19
N VAL A 237 3.03 -2.00 -2.26
CA VAL A 237 4.28 -1.23 -2.12
C VAL A 237 5.18 -1.42 -3.35
N ILE A 238 5.37 -2.65 -3.83
CA ILE A 238 6.17 -2.93 -5.04
C ILE A 238 5.61 -2.18 -6.25
N VAL A 239 4.28 -2.19 -6.44
CA VAL A 239 3.66 -1.51 -7.58
C VAL A 239 3.68 0.00 -7.42
N ALA A 240 3.44 0.52 -6.22
CA ALA A 240 3.53 1.95 -5.93
C ALA A 240 4.94 2.49 -6.21
N HIS A 241 5.97 1.77 -5.73
CA HIS A 241 7.36 2.13 -5.98
C HIS A 241 7.72 2.07 -7.46
N HIS A 242 7.30 1.03 -8.18
CA HIS A 242 7.45 0.93 -9.63
C HIS A 242 6.84 2.13 -10.38
N CYS A 243 5.76 2.68 -9.88
CA CYS A 243 5.09 3.86 -10.43
C CYS A 243 5.71 5.20 -9.96
N GLY A 244 6.77 5.17 -9.14
CA GLY A 244 7.41 6.37 -8.62
C GLY A 244 6.60 7.10 -7.54
N ILE A 245 5.67 6.40 -6.89
CA ILE A 245 4.90 6.91 -5.75
C ILE A 245 5.74 6.79 -4.49
N ARG A 246 5.82 7.85 -3.68
CA ARG A 246 6.46 7.84 -2.36
C ARG A 246 5.62 7.04 -1.37
N ILE A 247 6.25 6.25 -0.51
CA ILE A 247 5.53 5.28 0.32
C ILE A 247 5.89 5.45 1.79
N PHE A 248 4.87 5.44 2.64
CA PHE A 248 4.98 5.26 4.08
C PHE A 248 4.13 4.08 4.52
N GLY A 249 4.71 3.15 5.27
CA GLY A 249 4.04 1.97 5.80
C GLY A 249 4.13 1.91 7.32
N ILE A 250 3.03 1.50 7.96
CA ILE A 250 2.97 1.27 9.40
C ILE A 250 2.15 0.02 9.72
N SER A 251 2.67 -0.79 10.63
CA SER A 251 1.99 -2.00 11.13
C SER A 251 1.57 -1.80 12.59
N VAL A 252 0.43 -2.37 12.98
CA VAL A 252 0.15 -2.65 14.39
C VAL A 252 0.51 -4.10 14.67
N VAL A 253 1.28 -4.34 15.73
CA VAL A 253 1.62 -5.68 16.21
C VAL A 253 0.42 -6.26 16.96
N THR A 254 -0.19 -7.31 16.43
CA THR A 254 -1.45 -7.86 16.94
C THR A 254 -1.27 -9.12 17.76
N ASP A 255 -0.22 -9.84 17.53
CA ASP A 255 0.16 -11.08 18.18
C ASP A 255 1.68 -11.22 18.20
N LEU A 256 2.19 -12.17 18.96
CA LEU A 256 3.63 -12.45 19.05
C LEU A 256 3.88 -13.93 18.81
N GLY A 257 4.67 -14.24 17.79
CA GLY A 257 5.01 -15.61 17.40
C GLY A 257 6.51 -15.91 17.45
N GLY A 258 6.84 -17.20 17.41
CA GLY A 258 8.24 -17.66 17.32
C GLY A 258 9.01 -17.70 18.63
N PHE A 259 8.36 -17.50 19.76
CA PHE A 259 8.93 -17.62 21.11
C PHE A 259 8.66 -19.02 21.72
N ASP A 260 9.30 -19.35 22.84
CA ASP A 260 9.27 -20.66 23.48
C ASP A 260 7.88 -21.12 23.96
N ASN A 261 6.94 -20.17 24.11
CA ASN A 261 5.54 -20.45 24.46
C ASN A 261 4.62 -19.87 23.37
N PRO A 262 4.39 -20.58 22.26
CA PRO A 262 3.46 -20.14 21.23
C PRO A 262 2.04 -20.08 21.82
N VAL A 263 1.40 -18.93 21.68
CA VAL A 263 -0.03 -18.74 22.00
C VAL A 263 -0.82 -18.98 20.72
N GLU A 264 -1.95 -19.66 20.84
CA GLU A 264 -2.89 -19.78 19.74
C GLU A 264 -3.38 -18.37 19.34
N VAL A 265 -3.38 -18.06 18.05
CA VAL A 265 -3.79 -16.76 17.51
C VAL A 265 -5.14 -16.92 16.83
N SER A 266 -6.12 -16.14 17.23
CA SER A 266 -7.42 -16.05 16.57
C SER A 266 -7.59 -14.72 15.81
N HIS A 267 -8.47 -14.71 14.83
CA HIS A 267 -8.79 -13.49 14.09
C HIS A 267 -9.41 -12.42 15.02
N GLU A 268 -10.20 -12.84 15.99
CA GLU A 268 -10.84 -11.98 16.99
C GLU A 268 -9.79 -11.27 17.86
N GLU A 269 -8.77 -11.98 18.33
CA GLU A 269 -7.67 -11.40 19.14
C GLU A 269 -6.85 -10.41 18.33
N VAL A 270 -6.58 -10.71 17.05
CA VAL A 270 -5.93 -9.79 16.11
C VAL A 270 -6.74 -8.50 15.97
N GLN A 271 -8.07 -8.61 15.81
CA GLN A 271 -8.94 -7.45 15.70
C GLN A 271 -8.97 -6.62 16.99
N GLU A 272 -9.10 -7.26 18.15
CA GLU A 272 -9.08 -6.56 19.45
C GLU A 272 -7.77 -5.81 19.70
N ALA A 273 -6.63 -6.41 19.35
CA ALA A 273 -5.33 -5.77 19.49
C ALA A 273 -5.21 -4.55 18.56
N ALA A 274 -5.68 -4.69 17.32
CA ALA A 274 -5.72 -3.60 16.36
C ALA A 274 -6.62 -2.45 16.83
N ASP A 275 -7.81 -2.76 17.37
CA ASP A 275 -8.76 -1.76 17.87
C ASP A 275 -8.21 -0.98 19.07
N LYS A 276 -7.46 -1.63 19.95
CA LYS A 276 -6.79 -0.97 21.08
C LYS A 276 -5.70 0.01 20.64
N ALA A 277 -4.97 -0.31 19.57
CA ALA A 277 -3.91 0.54 19.02
C ALA A 277 -4.45 1.67 18.12
N GLN A 278 -5.68 1.54 17.65
CA GLN A 278 -6.33 2.39 16.66
C GLN A 278 -6.25 3.90 16.98
N PRO A 279 -6.50 4.40 18.23
CA PRO A 279 -6.43 5.83 18.50
C PRO A 279 -5.06 6.42 18.24
N ILE A 280 -3.99 5.72 18.66
CA ILE A 280 -2.62 6.18 18.49
C ILE A 280 -2.20 6.11 17.03
N MET A 281 -2.58 5.06 16.33
CA MET A 281 -2.28 4.90 14.91
C MET A 281 -3.00 5.96 14.07
N THR A 282 -4.26 6.26 14.40
CA THR A 282 -5.04 7.34 13.76
C THR A 282 -4.36 8.70 13.94
N GLU A 283 -3.91 9.00 15.15
CA GLU A 283 -3.22 10.26 15.45
C GLU A 283 -1.93 10.41 14.63
N ILE A 284 -1.09 9.38 14.60
CA ILE A 284 0.15 9.36 13.80
C ILE A 284 -0.16 9.55 12.31
N MET A 285 -1.07 8.77 11.76
CA MET A 285 -1.37 8.79 10.33
C MET A 285 -1.98 10.12 9.88
N ARG A 286 -2.86 10.71 10.67
CA ARG A 286 -3.40 12.05 10.42
C ARG A 286 -2.29 13.11 10.39
N GLU A 287 -1.44 13.16 11.41
CA GLU A 287 -0.33 14.10 11.46
C GLU A 287 0.66 13.88 10.31
N MET A 288 0.94 12.63 9.95
CA MET A 288 1.77 12.29 8.80
C MET A 288 1.23 12.87 7.50
N ILE A 289 -0.05 12.66 7.21
CA ILE A 289 -0.70 13.17 5.99
C ILE A 289 -0.65 14.69 5.95
N VAL A 290 -1.07 15.35 7.03
CA VAL A 290 -1.12 16.82 7.09
C VAL A 290 0.27 17.46 6.96
N ARG A 291 1.28 16.87 7.61
CA ARG A 291 2.63 17.47 7.60
C ARG A 291 3.44 17.10 6.35
N SER A 292 3.21 15.93 5.75
CA SER A 292 3.89 15.56 4.51
C SER A 292 3.48 16.46 3.34
N GLU A 293 2.21 16.83 3.26
CA GLU A 293 1.71 17.77 2.25
C GLU A 293 2.37 19.15 2.38
N LYS A 294 2.48 19.67 3.59
CA LYS A 294 3.17 20.93 3.84
C LYS A 294 4.65 20.91 3.43
N LEU A 295 5.33 19.77 3.64
CA LEU A 295 6.72 19.61 3.23
C LEU A 295 6.89 19.63 1.70
N GLU A 296 5.93 19.08 0.97
CA GLU A 296 5.94 19.13 -0.51
C GLU A 296 5.70 20.53 -1.04
N HIS A 297 4.72 21.24 -0.52
CA HIS A 297 4.48 22.63 -0.89
C HIS A 297 5.72 23.50 -0.67
N SER A 298 6.36 23.38 0.49
CA SER A 298 7.58 24.16 0.79
C SER A 298 8.79 23.82 -0.11
N LYS A 299 8.91 22.58 -0.58
CA LYS A 299 9.95 22.19 -1.56
C LYS A 299 9.66 22.77 -2.94
N ASN A 300 8.41 22.73 -3.37
CA ASN A 300 7.99 23.28 -4.67
C ASN A 300 8.11 24.79 -4.70
N GLU A 301 7.79 25.50 -3.62
CA GLU A 301 7.99 26.94 -3.51
C GLU A 301 9.48 27.33 -3.60
N ARG A 302 10.37 26.61 -2.90
CA ARG A 302 11.82 26.84 -3.01
C ARG A 302 12.35 26.55 -4.39
N TYR A 303 11.92 25.46 -5.01
CA TYR A 303 12.33 25.12 -6.38
C TYR A 303 11.91 26.22 -7.36
N ASN A 304 10.70 26.76 -7.25
CA ASN A 304 10.19 27.85 -8.11
C ASN A 304 10.89 29.19 -7.82
N THR A 305 11.33 29.44 -6.59
CA THR A 305 12.13 30.64 -6.25
C THR A 305 13.57 30.54 -6.76
N ASP A 306 14.16 29.35 -6.71
CA ASP A 306 15.53 29.12 -7.19
C ASP A 306 15.61 28.95 -8.72
N HIS A 307 14.48 28.62 -9.37
CA HIS A 307 14.34 28.46 -10.81
C HIS A 307 13.09 29.20 -11.28
N PRO A 308 13.09 30.56 -11.31
CA PRO A 308 11.97 31.32 -11.83
C PRO A 308 11.74 30.92 -13.30
N THR A 309 10.52 30.54 -13.63
CA THR A 309 10.13 30.21 -15.00
C THR A 309 10.52 31.37 -15.91
N GLU A 310 11.49 31.17 -16.79
CA GLU A 310 11.76 32.08 -17.88
C GLU A 310 10.52 32.10 -18.76
N GLU A 311 9.70 33.16 -18.63
CA GLU A 311 8.72 33.54 -19.66
C GLU A 311 9.53 33.83 -20.91
N TRP A 312 9.60 32.89 -21.83
CA TRP A 312 10.00 33.14 -23.19
C TRP A 312 8.98 34.11 -23.80
N LYS A 313 9.28 35.40 -23.68
CA LYS A 313 8.58 36.40 -24.46
C LYS A 313 8.85 36.11 -25.94
N SER A 314 7.81 35.59 -26.61
CA SER A 314 7.74 35.63 -28.06
C SER A 314 7.68 37.08 -28.47
N GLN A 315 8.83 37.65 -28.86
CA GLN A 315 8.91 38.87 -29.67
C GLN A 315 9.68 38.54 -30.93
N SER A 316 8.93 38.36 -32.00
CA SER A 316 9.16 38.88 -33.35
C SER A 316 8.32 38.09 -34.33
#